data_422adbba75eb83a81c8aded9e6493fba
#
_entry.id   422adbba75eb83a81c8aded9e6493fba
#
_cell.length_a   1.000
_cell.length_b   1.000
_cell.length_c   1.000
_cell.angle_alpha   90.00
_cell.angle_beta   90.00
_cell.angle_gamma   90.00
#
_symmetry.space_group_name_H-M   'P 1'
#
loop_
_entity.id
_entity.type
_entity.pdbx_description
1 polymer ?
#
loop_
_entity_poly.entity_id
_entity_poly.type
_entity_poly.pdbx_seq_one_letter_code
_entity_poly.pdbx_strand_id
1 'polypeptide(L)'
;SNYIGHPLTKVPDPFQTHSSFGEHNNSRLKSFLDSFNFEYEFYSATDCYKSGLFDKTLIKVLDNYEKIKQIILPTLGEERRKTYSPFLPICQKTGKVLEVSINEINKMNGTITYTDPVDDEKVNISVTGGKCKLQWKCDWAMRWDALGVDYEMAGKDLIDSVALSSKINKQIGSRPPEGFNYELFLDQNGEKISKSKGNGLTIEEWLSYGPQESLSYFMYGHPKRAKRLYFDVIPKSVDEYLTQMKNFISQSDEEQLNNPSLYVHNIQPSEMPKENTTIPFSLLLNLASVCHAEDPEIIWGFIEKYSPGAKLQKNKFLENMVNLSVVYFNDMIKPNKKYRLPDDNETKALKELSNGLIKLDKSSSSEEIQKLVFSIGKENNFENLRDWFKSLYEILLGQSEGPRMGSFISLYGIKETKNLIDDALLGKLK
;
A
#
# COMPACT_ATOMS: atom_id res chain seq x y z
N SER A 1 -9.68 26.97 12.75
CA SER A 1 -11.15 26.98 12.52
C SER A 1 -11.64 28.09 11.60
N ASN A 2 -10.84 29.11 11.28
CA ASN A 2 -11.25 30.24 10.44
C ASN A 2 -11.57 29.87 8.96
N TYR A 3 -11.10 28.71 8.53
CA TYR A 3 -11.23 28.24 7.14
C TYR A 3 -12.29 27.15 6.95
N ILE A 4 -13.06 26.81 7.99
CA ILE A 4 -14.15 25.84 7.87
C ILE A 4 -15.16 26.35 6.83
N GLY A 5 -15.54 25.48 5.89
CA GLY A 5 -16.45 25.80 4.78
C GLY A 5 -15.77 26.35 3.53
N HIS A 6 -14.48 26.67 3.56
CA HIS A 6 -13.76 27.10 2.36
C HIS A 6 -13.30 25.90 1.51
N PRO A 7 -13.20 26.07 0.18
CA PRO A 7 -12.49 25.11 -0.68
C PRO A 7 -11.03 24.98 -0.23
N LEU A 8 -10.45 23.76 -0.29
CA LEU A 8 -9.04 23.51 0.14
C LEU A 8 -8.04 24.38 -0.62
N THR A 9 -8.34 24.80 -1.83
CA THR A 9 -7.53 25.73 -2.63
C THR A 9 -7.58 27.18 -2.14
N LYS A 10 -8.40 27.48 -1.12
CA LYS A 10 -8.47 28.78 -0.41
C LYS A 10 -7.97 28.67 1.03
N VAL A 11 -7.63 27.48 1.50
CA VAL A 11 -7.04 27.26 2.81
C VAL A 11 -5.52 27.42 2.70
N PRO A 12 -4.87 28.28 3.51
CA PRO A 12 -3.42 28.39 3.52
C PRO A 12 -2.76 27.06 3.80
N ASP A 13 -1.62 26.81 3.15
CA ASP A 13 -0.81 25.63 3.43
C ASP A 13 -0.17 25.76 4.84
N PRO A 14 -0.48 24.84 5.77
CA PRO A 14 0.10 24.89 7.12
C PRO A 14 1.62 24.68 7.14
N PHE A 15 2.18 24.10 6.08
CA PHE A 15 3.61 23.85 5.92
C PHE A 15 4.32 24.98 5.18
N GLN A 16 3.59 25.95 4.63
CA GLN A 16 4.11 27.11 3.87
C GLN A 16 4.98 26.75 2.67
N THR A 17 4.78 25.57 2.09
CA THR A 17 5.53 25.05 0.93
C THR A 17 4.80 25.28 -0.39
N HIS A 18 3.48 25.49 -0.33
CA HIS A 18 2.61 25.65 -1.51
C HIS A 18 1.63 26.83 -1.31
N SER A 19 1.02 27.25 -2.41
CA SER A 19 0.07 28.37 -2.41
C SER A 19 -1.19 28.12 -1.59
N SER A 20 -1.54 26.85 -1.37
CA SER A 20 -2.70 26.43 -0.60
C SER A 20 -2.54 25.00 -0.10
N PHE A 21 -3.35 24.62 0.90
CA PHE A 21 -3.42 23.24 1.38
C PHE A 21 -3.93 22.28 0.31
N GLY A 22 -4.80 22.76 -0.60
CA GLY A 22 -5.21 21.99 -1.77
C GLY A 22 -4.03 21.67 -2.69
N GLU A 23 -3.18 22.66 -3.00
CA GLU A 23 -2.00 22.46 -3.84
C GLU A 23 -0.94 21.59 -3.17
N HIS A 24 -0.75 21.73 -1.87
CA HIS A 24 0.13 20.84 -1.10
C HIS A 24 -0.28 19.37 -1.26
N ASN A 25 -1.58 19.04 -1.07
CA ASN A 25 -2.06 17.68 -1.24
C ASN A 25 -1.97 17.19 -2.70
N ASN A 26 -2.25 18.04 -3.67
CA ASN A 26 -2.11 17.71 -5.09
C ASN A 26 -0.66 17.40 -5.46
N SER A 27 0.29 18.20 -4.96
CA SER A 27 1.72 17.98 -5.17
C SER A 27 2.20 16.65 -4.57
N ARG A 28 1.76 16.31 -3.36
CA ARG A 28 2.07 15.01 -2.74
C ARG A 28 1.52 13.85 -3.56
N LEU A 29 0.28 13.95 -4.05
CA LEU A 29 -0.30 12.93 -4.91
C LEU A 29 0.48 12.76 -6.20
N LYS A 30 0.84 13.85 -6.88
CA LYS A 30 1.66 13.81 -8.10
C LYS A 30 3.01 13.17 -7.84
N SER A 31 3.73 13.61 -6.79
CA SER A 31 5.03 13.03 -6.41
C SER A 31 4.95 11.52 -6.15
N PHE A 32 3.86 11.08 -5.53
CA PHE A 32 3.60 9.64 -5.35
C PHE A 32 3.43 8.92 -6.69
N LEU A 33 2.55 9.42 -7.56
CA LEU A 33 2.31 8.81 -8.88
C LEU A 33 3.59 8.79 -9.74
N ASP A 34 4.36 9.88 -9.72
CA ASP A 34 5.64 10.00 -10.42
C ASP A 34 6.67 9.00 -9.89
N SER A 35 6.72 8.78 -8.57
CA SER A 35 7.65 7.81 -7.97
C SER A 35 7.36 6.37 -8.37
N PHE A 36 6.12 6.07 -8.76
CA PHE A 36 5.70 4.76 -9.28
C PHE A 36 5.70 4.69 -10.81
N ASN A 37 6.20 5.72 -11.49
CA ASN A 37 6.23 5.83 -12.94
C ASN A 37 4.85 5.66 -13.60
N PHE A 38 3.78 6.10 -12.94
CA PHE A 38 2.45 6.10 -13.54
C PHE A 38 2.34 7.20 -14.58
N GLU A 39 1.83 6.87 -15.75
CA GLU A 39 1.38 7.83 -16.74
C GLU A 39 -0.04 8.29 -16.41
N TYR A 40 -0.25 9.60 -16.27
CA TYR A 40 -1.55 10.16 -15.92
C TYR A 40 -1.72 11.59 -16.41
N GLU A 41 -2.96 12.02 -16.59
CA GLU A 41 -3.34 13.41 -16.73
C GLU A 41 -3.95 13.92 -15.43
N PHE A 42 -3.43 15.02 -14.91
CA PHE A 42 -3.90 15.58 -13.65
C PHE A 42 -4.93 16.69 -13.88
N TYR A 43 -6.15 16.48 -13.41
CA TYR A 43 -7.23 17.45 -13.43
C TYR A 43 -7.48 18.03 -12.04
N SER A 44 -7.17 19.34 -11.86
CA SER A 44 -7.56 20.09 -10.66
C SER A 44 -9.05 20.38 -10.71
N ALA A 45 -9.81 19.90 -9.72
CA ALA A 45 -11.25 20.13 -9.68
C ALA A 45 -11.60 21.63 -9.69
N THR A 46 -10.85 22.46 -8.96
CA THR A 46 -11.06 23.92 -8.93
C THR A 46 -10.86 24.54 -10.31
N ASP A 47 -9.84 24.10 -11.05
CA ASP A 47 -9.55 24.65 -12.37
C ASP A 47 -10.56 24.16 -13.40
N CYS A 48 -11.00 22.89 -13.34
CA CYS A 48 -12.07 22.37 -14.18
C CYS A 48 -13.38 23.15 -14.01
N TYR A 49 -13.76 23.48 -12.77
CA TYR A 49 -14.94 24.30 -12.50
C TYR A 49 -14.79 25.74 -13.03
N LYS A 50 -13.62 26.35 -12.86
CA LYS A 50 -13.37 27.76 -13.27
C LYS A 50 -13.16 27.93 -14.77
N SER A 51 -12.50 26.97 -15.42
CA SER A 51 -12.22 27.01 -16.87
C SER A 51 -13.44 26.75 -17.73
N GLY A 52 -14.56 26.28 -17.13
CA GLY A 52 -15.76 25.92 -17.85
C GLY A 52 -15.77 24.47 -18.39
N LEU A 53 -14.76 23.67 -18.08
CA LEU A 53 -14.70 22.26 -18.50
C LEU A 53 -15.97 21.49 -18.07
N PHE A 54 -16.53 21.82 -16.91
CA PHE A 54 -17.72 21.18 -16.37
C PHE A 54 -19.02 21.87 -16.76
N ASP A 55 -19.00 23.05 -17.37
CA ASP A 55 -20.18 23.92 -17.57
C ASP A 55 -21.32 23.24 -18.33
N LYS A 56 -21.01 22.54 -19.43
CA LYS A 56 -22.00 21.79 -20.21
C LYS A 56 -22.73 20.76 -19.36
N THR A 57 -22.02 20.03 -18.52
CA THR A 57 -22.61 19.00 -17.66
C THR A 57 -23.34 19.62 -16.45
N LEU A 58 -22.85 20.74 -15.92
CA LEU A 58 -23.54 21.49 -14.87
C LEU A 58 -24.94 21.96 -15.34
N ILE A 59 -25.08 22.40 -16.59
CA ILE A 59 -26.39 22.71 -17.17
C ILE A 59 -27.27 21.45 -17.27
N LYS A 60 -26.76 20.31 -17.70
CA LYS A 60 -27.51 19.03 -17.69
C LYS A 60 -28.02 18.69 -16.28
N VAL A 61 -27.20 18.91 -15.26
CA VAL A 61 -27.57 18.71 -13.85
C VAL A 61 -28.70 19.66 -13.45
N LEU A 62 -28.61 20.93 -13.83
CA LEU A 62 -29.66 21.93 -13.56
C LEU A 62 -30.98 21.56 -14.23
N ASP A 63 -30.95 21.13 -15.50
CA ASP A 63 -32.12 20.68 -16.23
C ASP A 63 -32.85 19.51 -15.56
N ASN A 64 -32.07 18.63 -14.91
CA ASN A 64 -32.56 17.46 -14.20
C ASN A 64 -32.63 17.62 -12.67
N TYR A 65 -32.57 18.83 -12.16
CA TYR A 65 -32.49 19.18 -10.74
C TYR A 65 -33.46 18.38 -9.86
N GLU A 66 -34.78 18.45 -10.15
CA GLU A 66 -35.81 17.80 -9.34
C GLU A 66 -35.71 16.27 -9.38
N LYS A 67 -35.37 15.70 -10.54
CA LYS A 67 -35.19 14.24 -10.69
C LYS A 67 -33.97 13.76 -9.90
N ILE A 68 -32.88 14.52 -9.89
CA ILE A 68 -31.69 14.22 -9.08
C ILE A 68 -32.00 14.29 -7.59
N LYS A 69 -32.79 15.32 -7.17
CA LYS A 69 -33.28 15.39 -5.77
C LYS A 69 -34.05 14.12 -5.39
N GLN A 70 -34.98 13.68 -6.25
CA GLN A 70 -35.75 12.44 -5.99
C GLN A 70 -34.90 11.21 -5.84
N ILE A 71 -33.75 11.11 -6.52
CA ILE A 71 -32.81 10.00 -6.36
C ILE A 71 -32.13 10.06 -4.99
N ILE A 72 -31.76 11.22 -4.50
CA ILE A 72 -30.93 11.39 -3.30
C ILE A 72 -31.73 11.51 -2.01
N LEU A 73 -32.87 12.25 -2.02
CA LEU A 73 -33.64 12.53 -0.82
C LEU A 73 -33.99 11.27 0.02
N PRO A 74 -34.38 10.12 -0.57
CA PRO A 74 -34.68 8.90 0.22
C PRO A 74 -33.51 8.40 1.05
N THR A 75 -32.29 8.76 0.67
CA THR A 75 -31.05 8.29 1.35
C THR A 75 -30.61 9.22 2.48
N LEU A 76 -31.26 10.36 2.67
CA LEU A 76 -30.90 11.37 3.65
C LEU A 76 -31.78 11.31 4.88
N GLY A 77 -31.22 11.68 6.03
CA GLY A 77 -31.98 11.93 7.24
C GLY A 77 -32.87 13.16 7.12
N GLU A 78 -33.90 13.27 7.97
CA GLU A 78 -34.96 14.25 7.89
C GLU A 78 -34.45 15.72 7.83
N GLU A 79 -33.50 16.08 8.68
CA GLU A 79 -32.92 17.43 8.71
C GLU A 79 -32.22 17.81 7.40
N ARG A 80 -31.43 16.87 6.84
CA ARG A 80 -30.74 17.13 5.57
C ARG A 80 -31.66 17.17 4.36
N ARG A 81 -32.83 16.53 4.42
CA ARG A 81 -33.82 16.61 3.33
C ARG A 81 -34.36 18.01 3.13
N LYS A 82 -34.50 18.80 4.21
CA LYS A 82 -35.06 20.16 4.18
C LYS A 82 -34.22 21.13 3.38
N THR A 83 -32.90 21.00 3.42
CA THR A 83 -31.96 21.93 2.79
C THR A 83 -31.21 21.35 1.60
N TYR A 84 -31.44 20.09 1.26
CA TYR A 84 -30.68 19.44 0.19
C TYR A 84 -30.90 20.08 -1.16
N SER A 85 -29.79 20.42 -1.81
CA SER A 85 -29.72 20.81 -3.23
C SER A 85 -28.52 20.07 -3.86
N PRO A 86 -28.61 19.63 -5.12
CA PRO A 86 -27.43 19.16 -5.87
C PRO A 86 -26.34 20.23 -5.96
N PHE A 87 -26.71 21.51 -6.02
CA PHE A 87 -25.78 22.64 -6.10
C PHE A 87 -25.45 23.22 -4.73
N LEU A 88 -24.19 23.55 -4.56
CA LEU A 88 -23.60 24.23 -3.41
C LEU A 88 -23.05 25.58 -3.89
N PRO A 89 -23.78 26.69 -3.68
CA PRO A 89 -23.30 28.03 -4.03
C PRO A 89 -22.01 28.37 -3.28
N ILE A 90 -21.13 29.13 -3.91
CA ILE A 90 -19.95 29.72 -3.24
C ILE A 90 -20.31 31.17 -2.92
N CYS A 91 -20.41 31.50 -1.64
CA CYS A 91 -20.71 32.84 -1.18
C CYS A 91 -19.70 33.85 -1.72
N GLN A 92 -20.15 34.86 -2.43
CA GLN A 92 -19.29 35.87 -3.04
C GLN A 92 -18.61 36.78 -1.99
N LYS A 93 -19.24 36.92 -0.82
CA LYS A 93 -18.75 37.79 0.27
C LYS A 93 -17.66 37.07 1.10
N THR A 94 -17.86 35.79 1.37
CA THR A 94 -16.97 35.02 2.28
C THR A 94 -16.08 34.00 1.57
N GLY A 95 -16.41 33.59 0.34
CA GLY A 95 -15.75 32.50 -0.37
C GLY A 95 -16.08 31.09 0.16
N LYS A 96 -17.02 30.98 1.10
CA LYS A 96 -17.44 29.68 1.67
C LYS A 96 -18.40 28.95 0.74
N VAL A 97 -18.32 27.65 0.73
CA VAL A 97 -19.28 26.75 0.10
C VAL A 97 -20.50 26.63 1.02
N LEU A 98 -21.67 26.94 0.50
CA LEU A 98 -22.90 27.00 1.29
C LEU A 98 -23.76 25.75 1.09
N GLU A 99 -24.23 25.16 2.18
CA GLU A 99 -25.26 24.12 2.20
C GLU A 99 -26.61 24.77 2.52
N VAL A 100 -27.25 25.39 1.51
CA VAL A 100 -28.51 26.15 1.65
C VAL A 100 -29.57 25.60 0.71
N SER A 101 -30.82 25.86 1.06
CA SER A 101 -31.97 25.60 0.19
C SER A 101 -31.94 26.53 -1.04
N ILE A 102 -32.27 25.98 -2.20
CA ILE A 102 -32.45 26.77 -3.42
C ILE A 102 -33.90 27.18 -3.52
N ASN A 103 -34.14 28.51 -3.59
CA ASN A 103 -35.43 29.11 -3.65
C ASN A 103 -36.02 29.03 -5.06
N GLU A 104 -35.20 29.24 -6.10
CA GLU A 104 -35.62 29.30 -7.48
C GLU A 104 -34.52 28.74 -8.41
N ILE A 105 -34.97 28.15 -9.52
CA ILE A 105 -34.10 27.59 -10.56
C ILE A 105 -34.52 28.23 -11.90
N ASN A 106 -33.58 28.81 -12.61
CA ASN A 106 -33.79 29.31 -13.95
C ASN A 106 -32.92 28.50 -14.95
N LYS A 107 -33.56 27.52 -15.60
CA LYS A 107 -32.92 26.66 -16.58
C LYS A 107 -32.46 27.40 -17.84
N MET A 108 -33.22 28.42 -18.26
CA MET A 108 -32.88 29.19 -19.48
C MET A 108 -31.60 29.99 -19.29
N ASN A 109 -31.40 30.56 -18.11
CA ASN A 109 -30.26 31.41 -17.80
C ASN A 109 -29.13 30.66 -17.11
N GLY A 110 -29.30 29.38 -16.77
CA GLY A 110 -28.31 28.59 -16.05
C GLY A 110 -28.04 29.11 -14.63
N THR A 111 -29.08 29.60 -13.93
CA THR A 111 -28.91 30.22 -12.61
C THR A 111 -29.79 29.58 -11.54
N ILE A 112 -29.35 29.74 -10.29
CA ILE A 112 -30.10 29.39 -9.08
C ILE A 112 -30.19 30.61 -8.16
N THR A 113 -31.27 30.71 -7.40
CA THR A 113 -31.46 31.76 -6.38
C THR A 113 -31.51 31.12 -5.00
N TYR A 114 -30.73 31.64 -4.05
CA TYR A 114 -30.74 31.23 -2.66
C TYR A 114 -30.76 32.43 -1.73
N THR A 115 -31.08 32.22 -0.45
CA THR A 115 -30.94 33.22 0.61
C THR A 115 -29.60 33.13 1.25
N ASP A 116 -28.78 34.20 1.22
CA ASP A 116 -27.45 34.22 1.80
C ASP A 116 -27.57 34.24 3.34
N PRO A 117 -26.95 33.26 4.03
CA PRO A 117 -27.03 33.16 5.50
C PRO A 117 -26.24 34.26 6.25
N VAL A 118 -25.53 35.13 5.54
CA VAL A 118 -24.78 36.25 6.14
C VAL A 118 -25.69 37.47 6.42
N ASP A 119 -26.60 37.75 5.50
CA ASP A 119 -27.41 38.97 5.54
C ASP A 119 -28.87 38.81 5.11
N ASP A 120 -29.31 37.55 4.92
CA ASP A 120 -30.64 37.18 4.50
C ASP A 120 -31.09 37.75 3.10
N GLU A 121 -30.13 38.23 2.29
CA GLU A 121 -30.42 38.72 0.94
C GLU A 121 -30.64 37.55 -0.05
N LYS A 122 -31.52 37.75 -1.01
CA LYS A 122 -31.66 36.82 -2.14
C LYS A 122 -30.57 37.06 -3.16
N VAL A 123 -29.80 36.01 -3.39
CA VAL A 123 -28.68 36.02 -4.34
C VAL A 123 -29.00 35.11 -5.53
N ASN A 124 -28.97 35.69 -6.74
CA ASN A 124 -29.03 34.91 -7.98
C ASN A 124 -27.64 34.70 -8.52
N ILE A 125 -27.27 33.44 -8.79
CA ILE A 125 -25.90 33.06 -9.18
C ILE A 125 -25.93 32.01 -10.30
N SER A 126 -24.98 32.11 -11.25
CA SER A 126 -24.79 31.07 -12.26
C SER A 126 -24.31 29.77 -11.64
N VAL A 127 -24.75 28.65 -12.17
CA VAL A 127 -24.24 27.31 -11.78
C VAL A 127 -22.89 27.01 -12.41
N THR A 128 -22.41 27.81 -13.38
CA THR A 128 -21.21 27.65 -14.16
C THR A 128 -20.06 28.59 -13.72
N GLY A 129 -18.88 28.48 -14.35
CA GLY A 129 -17.74 29.38 -14.13
C GLY A 129 -17.17 29.32 -12.71
N GLY A 130 -17.33 28.20 -12.02
CA GLY A 130 -16.79 27.99 -10.67
C GLY A 130 -17.54 28.73 -9.56
N LYS A 131 -18.75 29.26 -9.83
CA LYS A 131 -19.57 29.94 -8.81
C LYS A 131 -20.36 29.00 -7.92
N CYS A 132 -20.57 27.74 -8.35
CA CYS A 132 -21.17 26.66 -7.59
C CYS A 132 -20.29 25.44 -7.62
N LYS A 133 -20.40 24.59 -6.59
CA LYS A 133 -19.96 23.19 -6.60
C LYS A 133 -21.19 22.28 -6.64
N LEU A 134 -20.95 20.99 -6.85
CA LEU A 134 -21.98 19.98 -6.65
C LEU A 134 -21.77 19.20 -5.35
N GLN A 135 -22.85 18.65 -4.81
CA GLN A 135 -22.81 17.64 -3.75
C GLN A 135 -22.10 16.37 -4.23
N TRP A 136 -21.40 15.71 -3.34
CA TRP A 136 -20.49 14.57 -3.57
C TRP A 136 -20.94 13.58 -4.66
N LYS A 137 -22.13 12.98 -4.53
CA LYS A 137 -22.57 11.94 -5.48
C LYS A 137 -22.96 12.53 -6.84
N CYS A 138 -23.46 13.75 -6.85
CA CYS A 138 -23.78 14.49 -8.06
C CYS A 138 -22.52 15.00 -8.76
N ASP A 139 -21.53 15.49 -8.00
CA ASP A 139 -20.20 15.88 -8.49
C ASP A 139 -19.48 14.69 -9.15
N TRP A 140 -19.57 13.52 -8.55
CA TRP A 140 -18.97 12.31 -9.09
C TRP A 140 -19.60 11.91 -10.43
N ALA A 141 -20.93 11.87 -10.50
CA ALA A 141 -21.67 11.62 -11.75
C ALA A 141 -21.37 12.65 -12.84
N MET A 142 -21.26 13.93 -12.46
CA MET A 142 -20.92 15.02 -13.36
C MET A 142 -19.51 14.84 -13.96
N ARG A 143 -18.53 14.47 -13.15
CA ARG A 143 -17.16 14.23 -13.63
C ARG A 143 -17.10 13.09 -14.62
N TRP A 144 -17.83 12.00 -14.40
CA TRP A 144 -17.90 10.89 -15.35
C TRP A 144 -18.40 11.33 -16.73
N ASP A 145 -19.43 12.19 -16.78
CA ASP A 145 -19.94 12.73 -18.05
C ASP A 145 -18.96 13.73 -18.67
N ALA A 146 -18.47 14.67 -17.86
CA ALA A 146 -17.63 15.77 -18.37
C ALA A 146 -16.25 15.33 -18.87
N LEU A 147 -15.67 14.29 -18.25
CA LEU A 147 -14.34 13.75 -18.58
C LEU A 147 -14.42 12.51 -19.45
N GLY A 148 -15.62 11.98 -19.77
CA GLY A 148 -15.78 10.78 -20.59
C GLY A 148 -15.16 9.53 -19.95
N VAL A 149 -15.39 9.31 -18.64
CA VAL A 149 -14.80 8.21 -17.90
C VAL A 149 -15.44 6.87 -18.30
N ASP A 150 -14.65 5.95 -18.82
CA ASP A 150 -15.10 4.61 -19.23
C ASP A 150 -15.00 3.57 -18.12
N TYR A 151 -14.03 3.72 -17.22
CA TYR A 151 -13.77 2.77 -16.15
C TYR A 151 -13.30 3.46 -14.86
N GLU A 152 -13.86 3.05 -13.72
CA GLU A 152 -13.42 3.56 -12.41
C GLU A 152 -13.49 2.48 -11.33
N MET A 153 -12.43 2.33 -10.56
CA MET A 153 -12.39 1.45 -9.38
C MET A 153 -12.75 2.23 -8.11
N ALA A 154 -13.49 1.59 -7.22
CA ALA A 154 -13.86 2.17 -5.93
C ALA A 154 -13.70 1.18 -4.79
N GLY A 155 -13.41 1.68 -3.60
CA GLY A 155 -13.42 0.86 -2.39
C GLY A 155 -14.83 0.35 -2.06
N LYS A 156 -14.92 -0.79 -1.41
CA LYS A 156 -16.19 -1.42 -0.99
C LYS A 156 -17.11 -0.48 -0.19
N ASP A 157 -16.55 0.43 0.57
CA ASP A 157 -17.28 1.44 1.35
C ASP A 157 -17.97 2.51 0.49
N LEU A 158 -17.69 2.56 -0.80
CA LEU A 158 -18.28 3.50 -1.76
C LEU A 158 -19.36 2.88 -2.67
N ILE A 159 -19.69 1.59 -2.50
CA ILE A 159 -20.65 0.87 -3.37
C ILE A 159 -21.98 1.62 -3.50
N ASP A 160 -22.56 2.06 -2.39
CA ASP A 160 -23.83 2.81 -2.41
C ASP A 160 -23.68 4.17 -3.10
N SER A 161 -22.54 4.82 -2.93
CA SER A 161 -22.26 6.11 -3.58
C SER A 161 -22.09 5.94 -5.09
N VAL A 162 -21.39 4.89 -5.54
CA VAL A 162 -21.27 4.52 -6.97
C VAL A 162 -22.65 4.23 -7.57
N ALA A 163 -23.49 3.46 -6.87
CA ALA A 163 -24.84 3.13 -7.33
C ALA A 163 -25.72 4.39 -7.50
N LEU A 164 -25.66 5.34 -6.56
CA LEU A 164 -26.39 6.59 -6.63
C LEU A 164 -25.84 7.52 -7.72
N SER A 165 -24.52 7.66 -7.81
CA SER A 165 -23.88 8.43 -8.89
C SER A 165 -24.19 7.87 -10.26
N SER A 166 -24.25 6.54 -10.42
CA SER A 166 -24.66 5.88 -11.68
C SER A 166 -26.10 6.20 -12.06
N LYS A 167 -27.03 6.26 -11.09
CA LYS A 167 -28.42 6.67 -11.33
C LYS A 167 -28.48 8.13 -11.78
N ILE A 168 -27.71 9.02 -11.15
CA ILE A 168 -27.65 10.44 -11.52
C ILE A 168 -27.05 10.58 -12.93
N ASN A 169 -25.96 9.87 -13.22
CA ASN A 169 -25.30 9.93 -14.53
C ASN A 169 -26.23 9.50 -15.67
N LYS A 170 -27.01 8.41 -15.48
CA LYS A 170 -28.06 8.00 -16.41
C LYS A 170 -29.15 9.06 -16.54
N GLN A 171 -29.53 9.73 -15.42
CA GLN A 171 -30.57 10.76 -15.42
C GLN A 171 -30.17 12.00 -16.22
N ILE A 172 -28.88 12.35 -16.26
CA ILE A 172 -28.37 13.45 -17.10
C ILE A 172 -28.08 13.03 -18.55
N GLY A 173 -28.47 11.80 -18.93
CA GLY A 173 -28.36 11.29 -20.30
C GLY A 173 -27.00 10.71 -20.67
N SER A 174 -26.23 10.27 -19.68
CA SER A 174 -24.89 9.71 -19.88
C SER A 174 -24.82 8.23 -19.50
N ARG A 175 -23.77 7.55 -19.93
CA ARG A 175 -23.45 6.18 -19.54
C ARG A 175 -22.49 6.19 -18.36
N PRO A 176 -22.83 5.56 -17.21
CA PRO A 176 -21.88 5.38 -16.13
C PRO A 176 -20.70 4.53 -16.56
N PRO A 177 -19.51 4.73 -15.98
CA PRO A 177 -18.35 3.87 -16.25
C PRO A 177 -18.61 2.44 -15.80
N GLU A 178 -17.93 1.50 -16.44
CA GLU A 178 -17.75 0.16 -15.89
C GLU A 178 -16.91 0.26 -14.62
N GLY A 179 -17.12 -0.64 -13.67
CA GLY A 179 -16.48 -0.48 -12.37
C GLY A 179 -16.00 -1.78 -11.74
N PHE A 180 -15.11 -1.61 -10.78
CA PHE A 180 -14.60 -2.67 -9.94
C PHE A 180 -14.55 -2.20 -8.49
N ASN A 181 -15.03 -3.02 -7.57
CA ASN A 181 -14.93 -2.72 -6.15
C ASN A 181 -13.86 -3.58 -5.49
N TYR A 182 -12.90 -2.93 -4.83
CA TYR A 182 -11.87 -3.59 -4.05
C TYR A 182 -12.19 -3.58 -2.55
N GLU A 183 -11.67 -4.57 -1.84
CA GLU A 183 -11.86 -4.72 -0.40
C GLU A 183 -11.03 -3.72 0.40
N LEU A 184 -11.39 -3.55 1.67
CA LEU A 184 -10.72 -2.67 2.59
C LEU A 184 -9.45 -3.33 3.16
N PHE A 185 -8.52 -2.49 3.58
CA PHE A 185 -7.38 -2.93 4.37
C PHE A 185 -7.74 -2.98 5.85
N LEU A 186 -7.18 -3.99 6.53
CA LEU A 186 -7.35 -4.22 7.95
C LEU A 186 -5.99 -4.04 8.65
N ASP A 187 -6.01 -3.64 9.90
CA ASP A 187 -4.80 -3.59 10.72
C ASP A 187 -4.37 -5.01 11.18
N GLN A 188 -3.32 -5.09 11.98
CA GLN A 188 -2.81 -6.35 12.53
C GLN A 188 -3.84 -7.15 13.33
N ASN A 189 -4.83 -6.49 13.93
CA ASN A 189 -5.90 -7.10 14.72
C ASN A 189 -7.10 -7.51 13.88
N GLY A 190 -7.11 -7.16 12.58
CA GLY A 190 -8.24 -7.41 11.68
C GLY A 190 -9.33 -6.32 11.77
N GLU A 191 -9.03 -5.15 12.36
CA GLU A 191 -9.92 -4.01 12.38
C GLU A 191 -9.72 -3.13 11.14
N LYS A 192 -10.79 -2.44 10.72
CA LYS A 192 -10.73 -1.50 9.59
C LYS A 192 -9.71 -0.39 9.86
N ILE A 193 -8.79 -0.20 8.93
CA ILE A 193 -7.86 0.95 8.95
C ILE A 193 -8.64 2.24 8.72
N SER A 194 -8.38 3.24 9.58
CA SER A 194 -8.96 4.57 9.42
C SER A 194 -7.98 5.67 9.80
N LYS A 195 -8.04 6.80 9.09
CA LYS A 195 -7.18 7.97 9.36
C LYS A 195 -7.35 8.51 10.78
N SER A 196 -8.57 8.44 11.33
CA SER A 196 -8.86 8.94 12.70
C SER A 196 -8.26 8.06 13.80
N LYS A 197 -8.08 6.76 13.54
CA LYS A 197 -7.44 5.82 14.48
C LYS A 197 -5.91 5.82 14.35
N GLY A 198 -5.36 6.26 13.21
CA GLY A 198 -3.92 6.22 12.94
C GLY A 198 -3.34 4.80 12.93
N ASN A 199 -4.16 3.78 12.66
CA ASN A 199 -3.79 2.36 12.71
C ASN A 199 -3.40 1.79 11.35
N GLY A 200 -3.09 2.67 10.38
CA GLY A 200 -2.67 2.28 9.03
C GLY A 200 -1.18 2.41 8.83
N LEU A 201 -0.66 1.69 7.87
CA LEU A 201 0.69 1.84 7.34
C LEU A 201 0.64 2.79 6.14
N THR A 202 1.46 3.83 6.14
CA THR A 202 1.56 4.78 5.02
C THR A 202 2.44 4.22 3.91
N ILE A 203 2.37 4.82 2.73
CA ILE A 203 3.23 4.46 1.59
C ILE A 203 4.69 4.75 1.92
N GLU A 204 4.97 5.90 2.51
CA GLU A 204 6.30 6.32 2.93
C GLU A 204 6.90 5.34 3.94
N GLU A 205 6.12 4.87 4.91
CA GLU A 205 6.55 3.85 5.86
C GLU A 205 6.85 2.51 5.16
N TRP A 206 6.00 2.08 4.22
CA TRP A 206 6.30 0.87 3.44
C TRP A 206 7.62 1.00 2.69
N LEU A 207 7.81 2.10 1.97
CA LEU A 207 9.01 2.36 1.16
C LEU A 207 10.29 2.53 2.00
N SER A 208 10.15 2.81 3.30
CA SER A 208 11.28 2.80 4.23
C SER A 208 11.80 1.40 4.54
N TYR A 209 10.98 0.36 4.31
CA TYR A 209 11.28 -1.02 4.72
C TYR A 209 11.15 -2.07 3.61
N GLY A 210 10.58 -1.72 2.47
CA GLY A 210 10.39 -2.62 1.35
C GLY A 210 10.49 -1.90 0.00
N PRO A 211 10.91 -2.58 -1.07
CA PRO A 211 10.99 -1.99 -2.40
C PRO A 211 9.58 -1.70 -2.95
N GLN A 212 9.52 -0.71 -3.82
CA GLN A 212 8.30 -0.22 -4.45
C GLN A 212 7.51 -1.33 -5.15
N GLU A 213 8.19 -2.24 -5.81
CA GLU A 213 7.60 -3.37 -6.53
C GLU A 213 6.81 -4.29 -5.59
N SER A 214 7.29 -4.46 -4.36
CA SER A 214 6.59 -5.27 -3.34
C SER A 214 5.28 -4.63 -2.89
N LEU A 215 5.22 -3.30 -2.81
CA LEU A 215 3.99 -2.56 -2.52
C LEU A 215 3.00 -2.69 -3.68
N SER A 216 3.46 -2.45 -4.90
CA SER A 216 2.63 -2.62 -6.10
C SER A 216 2.07 -4.03 -6.20
N TYR A 217 2.90 -5.05 -5.97
CA TYR A 217 2.48 -6.45 -5.93
C TYR A 217 1.43 -6.71 -4.84
N PHE A 218 1.67 -6.22 -3.61
CA PHE A 218 0.73 -6.34 -2.51
C PHE A 218 -0.61 -5.67 -2.82
N MET A 219 -0.61 -4.50 -3.42
CA MET A 219 -1.84 -3.77 -3.77
C MET A 219 -2.62 -4.48 -4.88
N TYR A 220 -1.93 -4.94 -5.92
CA TYR A 220 -2.54 -5.64 -7.07
C TYR A 220 -3.07 -7.02 -6.69
N GLY A 221 -2.38 -7.78 -5.85
CA GLY A 221 -2.73 -9.15 -5.49
C GLY A 221 -4.08 -9.26 -4.77
N HIS A 222 -4.98 -10.12 -5.25
CA HIS A 222 -6.25 -10.45 -4.59
C HIS A 222 -7.12 -9.25 -4.14
N PRO A 223 -7.46 -8.30 -5.03
CA PRO A 223 -8.11 -7.05 -4.64
C PRO A 223 -9.53 -7.24 -4.06
N LYS A 224 -10.16 -8.40 -4.28
CA LYS A 224 -11.49 -8.78 -3.71
C LYS A 224 -11.40 -9.43 -2.31
N ARG A 225 -10.21 -9.52 -1.73
CA ARG A 225 -10.03 -10.04 -0.37
C ARG A 225 -9.52 -8.94 0.55
N ALA A 226 -10.12 -8.82 1.73
CA ALA A 226 -9.60 -7.96 2.76
C ALA A 226 -8.19 -8.43 3.15
N LYS A 227 -7.23 -7.51 3.16
CA LYS A 227 -5.83 -7.79 3.47
C LYS A 227 -5.42 -7.03 4.72
N ARG A 228 -4.63 -7.67 5.56
CA ARG A 228 -4.00 -7.00 6.69
C ARG A 228 -2.80 -6.21 6.20
N LEU A 229 -2.71 -4.96 6.62
CA LEU A 229 -1.65 -4.02 6.24
C LEU A 229 -0.97 -3.50 7.50
N TYR A 230 0.19 -4.05 7.83
CA TYR A 230 1.04 -3.73 8.96
C TYR A 230 2.50 -4.11 8.64
N PHE A 231 3.47 -3.73 9.47
CA PHE A 231 4.88 -3.85 9.13
C PHE A 231 5.34 -5.27 8.77
N ASP A 232 4.88 -6.30 9.50
CA ASP A 232 5.34 -7.68 9.28
C ASP A 232 4.89 -8.29 7.94
N VAL A 233 3.95 -7.66 7.22
CA VAL A 233 3.57 -8.13 5.88
C VAL A 233 4.57 -7.69 4.81
N ILE A 234 5.41 -6.68 5.08
CA ILE A 234 6.38 -6.15 4.10
C ILE A 234 7.38 -7.22 3.67
N PRO A 235 8.12 -7.88 4.57
CA PRO A 235 9.08 -8.91 4.17
C PRO A 235 8.45 -10.06 3.39
N LYS A 236 7.27 -10.48 3.80
CA LYS A 236 6.52 -11.53 3.11
C LYS A 236 6.11 -11.10 1.69
N SER A 237 5.63 -9.87 1.54
CA SER A 237 5.25 -9.34 0.22
C SER A 237 6.44 -9.22 -0.72
N VAL A 238 7.62 -8.86 -0.21
CA VAL A 238 8.87 -8.85 -1.01
C VAL A 238 9.19 -10.25 -1.49
N ASP A 239 9.15 -11.25 -0.61
CA ASP A 239 9.49 -12.64 -0.97
C ASP A 239 8.45 -13.27 -1.92
N GLU A 240 7.17 -12.93 -1.77
CA GLU A 240 6.12 -13.35 -2.69
C GLU A 240 6.33 -12.73 -4.08
N TYR A 241 6.66 -11.45 -4.16
CA TYR A 241 7.01 -10.77 -5.41
C TYR A 241 8.21 -11.43 -6.09
N LEU A 242 9.31 -11.68 -5.37
CA LEU A 242 10.49 -12.37 -5.88
C LEU A 242 10.19 -13.78 -6.39
N THR A 243 9.28 -14.48 -5.71
CA THR A 243 8.81 -15.81 -6.14
C THR A 243 8.07 -15.73 -7.47
N GLN A 244 7.21 -14.72 -7.67
CA GLN A 244 6.51 -14.52 -8.94
C GLN A 244 7.48 -14.14 -10.07
N MET A 245 8.45 -13.29 -9.79
CA MET A 245 9.52 -12.94 -10.74
C MET A 245 10.31 -14.18 -11.19
N LYS A 246 10.67 -15.04 -10.25
CA LYS A 246 11.37 -16.30 -10.53
C LYS A 246 10.52 -17.25 -11.39
N ASN A 247 9.23 -17.39 -11.03
CA ASN A 247 8.31 -18.27 -11.76
C ASN A 247 8.09 -17.79 -13.19
N PHE A 248 8.04 -16.47 -13.41
CA PHE A 248 7.81 -15.86 -14.71
C PHE A 248 8.72 -16.42 -15.80
N ILE A 249 9.99 -16.67 -15.48
CA ILE A 249 11.02 -17.14 -16.44
C ILE A 249 10.71 -18.54 -16.98
N SER A 250 10.06 -19.39 -16.20
CA SER A 250 9.74 -20.78 -16.55
C SER A 250 8.31 -21.00 -17.01
N GLN A 251 7.49 -19.96 -17.02
CA GLN A 251 6.08 -20.00 -17.40
C GLN A 251 5.89 -19.95 -18.92
N SER A 252 4.82 -20.56 -19.41
CA SER A 252 4.33 -20.39 -20.79
C SER A 252 3.83 -18.98 -21.05
N ASP A 253 3.70 -18.57 -22.30
CA ASP A 253 3.23 -17.23 -22.69
C ASP A 253 1.88 -16.88 -22.05
N GLU A 254 0.95 -17.83 -21.98
CA GLU A 254 -0.36 -17.65 -21.34
C GLU A 254 -0.24 -17.45 -19.82
N GLU A 255 0.62 -18.22 -19.15
CA GLU A 255 0.88 -18.09 -17.72
C GLU A 255 1.59 -16.78 -17.40
N GLN A 256 2.52 -16.33 -18.27
CA GLN A 256 3.19 -15.04 -18.14
C GLN A 256 2.21 -13.87 -18.18
N LEU A 257 1.24 -13.91 -19.09
CA LEU A 257 0.18 -12.89 -19.18
C LEU A 257 -0.71 -12.85 -17.93
N ASN A 258 -0.80 -13.93 -17.17
CA ASN A 258 -1.54 -14.01 -15.92
C ASN A 258 -0.66 -13.78 -14.67
N ASN A 259 0.65 -13.61 -14.84
CA ASN A 259 1.56 -13.40 -13.71
C ASN A 259 1.45 -11.96 -13.19
N PRO A 260 1.17 -11.76 -11.87
CA PRO A 260 1.00 -10.44 -11.29
C PRO A 260 2.21 -9.50 -11.46
N SER A 261 3.43 -10.04 -11.51
CA SER A 261 4.64 -9.21 -11.66
C SER A 261 4.69 -8.45 -12.97
N LEU A 262 4.07 -8.97 -14.05
CA LEU A 262 3.95 -8.25 -15.32
C LEU A 262 3.22 -6.91 -15.15
N TYR A 263 2.13 -6.91 -14.40
CA TYR A 263 1.32 -5.71 -14.15
C TYR A 263 1.96 -4.77 -13.12
N VAL A 264 2.78 -5.30 -12.22
CA VAL A 264 3.59 -4.49 -11.29
C VAL A 264 4.56 -3.58 -12.06
N HIS A 265 5.15 -4.10 -13.13
CA HIS A 265 6.09 -3.36 -13.97
C HIS A 265 5.43 -2.57 -15.11
N ASN A 266 4.15 -2.85 -15.41
CA ASN A 266 3.41 -2.24 -16.51
C ASN A 266 4.16 -2.29 -17.86
N ILE A 267 4.70 -3.46 -18.19
CA ILE A 267 5.53 -3.71 -19.39
C ILE A 267 5.07 -4.95 -20.13
N GLN A 268 5.63 -5.16 -21.33
CA GLN A 268 5.39 -6.38 -22.08
C GLN A 268 6.22 -7.57 -21.53
N PRO A 269 5.80 -8.82 -21.71
CA PRO A 269 6.53 -10.01 -21.22
C PRO A 269 8.00 -10.04 -21.66
N SER A 270 8.31 -9.58 -22.87
CA SER A 270 9.67 -9.52 -23.40
C SER A 270 10.59 -8.51 -22.71
N GLU A 271 10.01 -7.55 -21.99
CA GLU A 271 10.71 -6.45 -21.30
C GLU A 271 10.95 -6.74 -19.82
N MET A 272 10.40 -7.86 -19.31
CA MET A 272 10.56 -8.22 -17.90
C MET A 272 12.03 -8.27 -17.48
N PRO A 273 12.39 -7.67 -16.35
CA PRO A 273 13.74 -7.73 -15.82
C PRO A 273 14.22 -9.17 -15.68
N LYS A 274 15.35 -9.49 -16.31
CA LYS A 274 15.98 -10.81 -16.21
C LYS A 274 16.81 -10.96 -14.94
N GLU A 275 16.73 -10.02 -14.04
CA GLU A 275 17.51 -9.97 -12.81
C GLU A 275 17.03 -11.05 -11.85
N ASN A 276 17.85 -12.10 -11.75
CA ASN A 276 17.63 -13.18 -10.80
C ASN A 276 18.24 -12.81 -9.45
N THR A 277 17.52 -12.04 -8.65
CA THR A 277 17.83 -11.98 -7.23
C THR A 277 17.34 -13.28 -6.59
N THR A 278 18.26 -14.17 -6.32
CA THR A 278 17.95 -15.50 -5.75
C THR A 278 17.86 -15.49 -4.24
N ILE A 279 18.18 -14.37 -3.60
CA ILE A 279 18.23 -14.23 -2.14
C ILE A 279 16.90 -13.64 -1.66
N PRO A 280 16.08 -14.40 -0.90
CA PRO A 280 14.85 -13.87 -0.30
C PRO A 280 15.16 -12.73 0.67
N PHE A 281 14.24 -11.76 0.76
CA PHE A 281 14.39 -10.64 1.68
C PHE A 281 14.38 -11.09 3.15
N SER A 282 13.53 -12.06 3.49
CA SER A 282 13.55 -12.71 4.81
C SER A 282 14.91 -13.31 5.18
N LEU A 283 15.66 -13.82 4.20
CA LEU A 283 17.01 -14.34 4.43
C LEU A 283 18.00 -13.21 4.73
N LEU A 284 17.90 -12.06 4.02
CA LEU A 284 18.71 -10.87 4.31
C LEU A 284 18.44 -10.31 5.70
N LEU A 285 17.16 -10.25 6.11
CA LEU A 285 16.76 -9.81 7.45
C LEU A 285 17.36 -10.70 8.54
N ASN A 286 17.34 -12.01 8.35
CA ASN A 286 17.90 -12.94 9.31
C ASN A 286 19.42 -12.85 9.36
N LEU A 287 20.07 -12.63 8.22
CA LEU A 287 21.51 -12.38 8.17
C LEU A 287 21.86 -11.08 8.91
N ALA A 288 21.13 -10.00 8.65
CA ALA A 288 21.28 -8.74 9.37
C ALA A 288 21.10 -8.93 10.89
N SER A 289 20.11 -9.74 11.28
CA SER A 289 19.80 -10.05 12.68
C SER A 289 20.94 -10.79 13.37
N VAL A 290 21.52 -11.82 12.76
CA VAL A 290 22.59 -12.63 13.36
C VAL A 290 23.91 -11.88 13.41
N CYS A 291 24.22 -11.12 12.36
CA CYS A 291 25.44 -10.33 12.30
C CYS A 291 25.35 -9.01 13.08
N HIS A 292 24.20 -8.70 13.67
CA HIS A 292 23.92 -7.38 14.25
C HIS A 292 24.31 -6.24 13.30
N ALA A 293 23.95 -6.39 12.01
CA ALA A 293 24.44 -5.52 10.96
C ALA A 293 23.89 -4.11 11.08
N GLU A 294 24.74 -3.16 11.39
CA GLU A 294 24.47 -1.73 11.36
C GLU A 294 24.90 -1.09 10.03
N ASP A 295 25.69 -1.83 9.23
CA ASP A 295 26.21 -1.40 7.93
C ASP A 295 25.90 -2.48 6.87
N PRO A 296 25.35 -2.09 5.72
CA PRO A 296 25.13 -2.97 4.55
C PRO A 296 26.37 -3.75 4.10
N GLU A 297 27.58 -3.22 4.28
CA GLU A 297 28.83 -3.89 3.90
C GLU A 297 29.03 -5.22 4.64
N ILE A 298 28.52 -5.35 5.86
CA ILE A 298 28.55 -6.62 6.61
C ILE A 298 27.75 -7.69 5.84
N ILE A 299 26.58 -7.36 5.38
CA ILE A 299 25.70 -8.25 4.62
C ILE A 299 26.35 -8.61 3.27
N TRP A 300 26.93 -7.63 2.58
CA TRP A 300 27.65 -7.86 1.33
C TRP A 300 28.82 -8.82 1.48
N GLY A 301 29.54 -8.77 2.61
CA GLY A 301 30.61 -9.71 2.90
C GLY A 301 30.15 -11.18 2.91
N PHE A 302 28.93 -11.47 3.37
CA PHE A 302 28.34 -12.81 3.32
C PHE A 302 27.81 -13.16 1.94
N ILE A 303 27.14 -12.22 1.26
CA ILE A 303 26.63 -12.43 -0.11
C ILE A 303 27.77 -12.78 -1.06
N GLU A 304 28.90 -12.07 -1.00
CA GLU A 304 30.08 -12.32 -1.84
C GLU A 304 30.69 -13.71 -1.58
N LYS A 305 30.68 -14.21 -0.34
CA LYS A 305 31.11 -15.58 -0.04
C LYS A 305 30.19 -16.62 -0.66
N TYR A 306 28.89 -16.36 -0.67
CA TYR A 306 27.86 -17.26 -1.20
C TYR A 306 27.76 -17.22 -2.73
N SER A 307 27.89 -16.03 -3.30
CA SER A 307 27.82 -15.76 -4.73
C SER A 307 28.93 -14.80 -5.14
N PRO A 308 30.15 -15.33 -5.41
CA PRO A 308 31.30 -14.49 -5.78
C PRO A 308 31.00 -13.61 -6.99
N GLY A 309 31.30 -12.32 -6.87
CA GLY A 309 31.05 -11.33 -7.93
C GLY A 309 29.65 -10.71 -7.92
N ALA A 310 28.78 -11.07 -6.98
CA ALA A 310 27.44 -10.51 -6.88
C ALA A 310 27.45 -8.97 -6.73
N LYS A 311 28.38 -8.42 -5.95
CA LYS A 311 28.57 -6.99 -5.75
C LYS A 311 29.02 -6.27 -7.04
N LEU A 312 29.81 -6.93 -7.87
CA LEU A 312 30.33 -6.39 -9.12
C LEU A 312 29.26 -6.33 -10.23
N GLN A 313 28.25 -7.17 -10.16
CA GLN A 313 27.15 -7.23 -11.13
C GLN A 313 26.18 -6.04 -11.01
N LYS A 314 26.38 -5.13 -10.04
CA LYS A 314 25.59 -3.90 -9.83
C LYS A 314 24.07 -4.12 -9.92
N ASN A 315 23.57 -5.20 -9.32
CA ASN A 315 22.14 -5.43 -9.22
C ASN A 315 21.54 -4.41 -8.23
N LYS A 316 21.03 -3.30 -8.78
CA LYS A 316 20.44 -2.20 -7.99
C LYS A 316 19.30 -2.65 -7.10
N PHE A 317 18.53 -3.64 -7.53
CA PHE A 317 17.42 -4.16 -6.74
C PHE A 317 17.94 -4.90 -5.50
N LEU A 318 18.96 -5.77 -5.66
CA LEU A 318 19.58 -6.45 -4.53
C LEU A 318 20.27 -5.46 -3.57
N GLU A 319 20.96 -4.45 -4.11
CA GLU A 319 21.55 -3.36 -3.31
C GLU A 319 20.50 -2.66 -2.46
N ASN A 320 19.36 -2.29 -3.06
CA ASN A 320 18.24 -1.71 -2.34
C ASN A 320 17.71 -2.64 -1.25
N MET A 321 17.49 -3.92 -1.56
CA MET A 321 17.05 -4.90 -0.57
C MET A 321 18.04 -5.07 0.60
N VAL A 322 19.34 -5.08 0.34
CA VAL A 322 20.37 -5.14 1.38
C VAL A 322 20.27 -3.92 2.30
N ASN A 323 20.18 -2.71 1.73
CA ASN A 323 20.01 -1.47 2.50
C ASN A 323 18.73 -1.51 3.35
N LEU A 324 17.59 -1.84 2.74
CA LEU A 324 16.31 -1.93 3.43
C LEU A 324 16.31 -2.99 4.53
N SER A 325 17.03 -4.10 4.36
CA SER A 325 17.13 -5.16 5.36
C SER A 325 17.84 -4.69 6.63
N VAL A 326 18.85 -3.85 6.50
CA VAL A 326 19.55 -3.25 7.64
C VAL A 326 18.66 -2.25 8.37
N VAL A 327 17.95 -1.41 7.63
CA VAL A 327 16.99 -0.45 8.23
C VAL A 327 15.88 -1.20 8.97
N TYR A 328 15.24 -2.17 8.31
CA TYR A 328 14.19 -2.98 8.94
C TYR A 328 14.69 -3.71 10.20
N PHE A 329 15.88 -4.28 10.13
CA PHE A 329 16.49 -4.94 11.30
C PHE A 329 16.64 -3.97 12.47
N ASN A 330 17.25 -2.81 12.25
CA ASN A 330 17.51 -1.84 13.32
C ASN A 330 16.23 -1.30 13.96
N ASP A 331 15.21 -1.01 13.15
CA ASP A 331 13.99 -0.36 13.61
C ASP A 331 12.95 -1.35 14.15
N MET A 332 12.80 -2.52 13.50
CA MET A 332 11.70 -3.45 13.77
C MET A 332 12.12 -4.72 14.50
N ILE A 333 13.29 -5.28 14.17
CA ILE A 333 13.72 -6.58 14.74
C ILE A 333 14.54 -6.37 16.01
N LYS A 334 15.60 -5.57 15.94
CA LYS A 334 16.57 -5.38 17.03
C LYS A 334 15.93 -5.01 18.37
N PRO A 335 14.94 -4.09 18.46
CA PRO A 335 14.28 -3.74 19.70
C PRO A 335 13.44 -4.86 20.31
N ASN A 336 13.01 -5.82 19.50
CA ASN A 336 12.08 -6.89 19.86
C ASN A 336 12.76 -8.26 20.05
N LYS A 337 14.08 -8.36 19.82
CA LYS A 337 14.82 -9.62 19.98
C LYS A 337 14.77 -10.13 21.42
N LYS A 338 14.47 -11.42 21.58
CA LYS A 338 14.43 -12.08 22.88
C LYS A 338 15.07 -13.48 22.73
N TYR A 339 16.30 -13.59 23.17
CA TYR A 339 16.98 -14.87 23.24
C TYR A 339 16.55 -15.65 24.47
N ARG A 340 16.55 -16.95 24.39
CA ARG A 340 16.39 -17.84 25.55
C ARG A 340 17.49 -18.90 25.57
N LEU A 341 17.72 -19.49 26.73
CA LEU A 341 18.60 -20.66 26.83
C LEU A 341 17.88 -21.90 26.33
N PRO A 342 18.65 -22.85 25.73
CA PRO A 342 18.13 -24.17 25.39
C PRO A 342 17.86 -24.99 26.65
N ASP A 343 16.83 -25.84 26.60
CA ASP A 343 16.63 -26.90 27.58
C ASP A 343 17.61 -28.09 27.36
N ASP A 344 17.51 -29.15 28.15
CA ASP A 344 18.42 -30.30 28.08
C ASP A 344 18.34 -31.04 26.74
N ASN A 345 17.09 -31.20 26.20
CA ASN A 345 16.88 -31.87 24.91
C ASN A 345 17.39 -31.01 23.75
N GLU A 346 17.08 -29.72 23.77
CA GLU A 346 17.54 -28.74 22.79
C GLU A 346 19.08 -28.60 22.83
N THR A 347 19.68 -28.61 24.03
CA THR A 347 21.11 -28.59 24.22
C THR A 347 21.77 -29.79 23.54
N LYS A 348 21.20 -30.98 23.71
CA LYS A 348 21.69 -32.21 23.06
C LYS A 348 21.57 -32.08 21.54
N ALA A 349 20.39 -31.70 21.03
CA ALA A 349 20.16 -31.55 19.60
C ALA A 349 21.07 -30.47 18.94
N LEU A 350 21.32 -29.35 19.61
CA LEU A 350 22.25 -28.31 19.13
C LEU A 350 23.69 -28.80 19.05
N LYS A 351 24.15 -29.57 20.04
CA LYS A 351 25.48 -30.19 20.00
C LYS A 351 25.60 -31.18 18.85
N GLU A 352 24.59 -32.01 18.63
CA GLU A 352 24.58 -32.95 17.51
C GLU A 352 24.54 -32.23 16.17
N LEU A 353 23.74 -31.12 16.05
CA LEU A 353 23.74 -30.29 14.87
C LEU A 353 25.13 -29.66 14.61
N SER A 354 25.75 -29.07 15.62
CA SER A 354 27.12 -28.50 15.53
C SER A 354 28.10 -29.52 15.03
N ASN A 355 28.09 -30.75 15.60
CA ASN A 355 28.97 -31.85 15.19
C ASN A 355 28.65 -32.37 13.78
N GLY A 356 27.37 -32.39 13.38
CA GLY A 356 26.94 -32.79 12.04
C GLY A 356 27.40 -31.81 10.97
N LEU A 357 27.28 -30.52 11.26
CA LEU A 357 27.68 -29.44 10.33
C LEU A 357 29.17 -29.52 9.98
N ILE A 358 30.06 -29.83 10.95
CA ILE A 358 31.52 -29.93 10.71
C ILE A 358 31.84 -31.08 9.77
N LYS A 359 31.01 -32.13 9.74
CA LYS A 359 31.22 -33.31 8.88
C LYS A 359 30.77 -33.10 7.45
N LEU A 360 29.99 -32.05 7.18
CA LEU A 360 29.59 -31.69 5.84
C LEU A 360 30.76 -31.07 5.06
N ASP A 361 30.79 -31.34 3.75
CA ASP A 361 31.71 -30.66 2.86
C ASP A 361 31.40 -29.16 2.80
N LYS A 362 32.42 -28.33 2.61
CA LYS A 362 32.23 -26.87 2.46
C LYS A 362 31.36 -26.46 1.25
N SER A 363 31.24 -27.36 0.27
CA SER A 363 30.43 -27.23 -0.93
C SER A 363 29.04 -27.84 -0.80
N SER A 364 28.66 -28.32 0.39
CA SER A 364 27.33 -28.92 0.62
C SER A 364 26.22 -27.95 0.29
N SER A 365 25.22 -28.42 -0.46
CA SER A 365 24.07 -27.64 -0.87
C SER A 365 23.17 -27.27 0.30
N SER A 366 22.36 -26.22 0.12
CA SER A 366 21.36 -25.81 1.12
C SER A 366 20.35 -26.92 1.43
N GLU A 367 20.09 -27.83 0.45
CA GLU A 367 19.23 -29.00 0.60
C GLU A 367 19.87 -30.07 1.51
N GLU A 368 21.16 -30.34 1.38
CA GLU A 368 21.87 -31.29 2.21
C GLU A 368 21.97 -30.80 3.65
N ILE A 369 22.28 -29.51 3.84
CA ILE A 369 22.26 -28.88 5.17
C ILE A 369 20.85 -28.95 5.77
N GLN A 370 19.80 -28.66 4.99
CA GLN A 370 18.43 -28.76 5.46
C GLN A 370 18.04 -30.17 5.90
N LYS A 371 18.46 -31.20 5.15
CA LYS A 371 18.26 -32.62 5.52
C LYS A 371 18.92 -32.95 6.86
N LEU A 372 20.14 -32.46 7.09
CA LEU A 372 20.81 -32.62 8.37
C LEU A 372 20.01 -32.01 9.52
N VAL A 373 19.56 -30.76 9.36
CA VAL A 373 18.72 -30.06 10.38
C VAL A 373 17.45 -30.84 10.68
N PHE A 374 16.78 -31.39 9.64
CA PHE A 374 15.60 -32.24 9.79
C PHE A 374 15.89 -33.55 10.53
N SER A 375 16.99 -34.25 10.19
CA SER A 375 17.34 -35.54 10.83
C SER A 375 17.61 -35.35 12.31
N ILE A 376 18.34 -34.30 12.69
CA ILE A 376 18.63 -33.98 14.10
C ILE A 376 17.33 -33.78 14.90
N GLY A 377 16.38 -33.02 14.35
CA GLY A 377 15.07 -32.83 15.01
C GLY A 377 14.32 -34.14 15.23
N LYS A 378 14.30 -35.03 14.24
CA LYS A 378 13.68 -36.36 14.34
C LYS A 378 14.38 -37.29 15.35
N GLU A 379 15.68 -37.33 15.33
CA GLU A 379 16.50 -38.21 16.19
C GLU A 379 16.44 -37.78 17.66
N ASN A 380 16.19 -36.51 17.94
CA ASN A 380 16.02 -35.98 19.29
C ASN A 380 14.55 -35.90 19.76
N ASN A 381 13.66 -36.67 19.17
CA ASN A 381 12.26 -36.88 19.61
C ASN A 381 11.43 -35.59 19.76
N PHE A 382 11.65 -34.59 18.91
CA PHE A 382 10.71 -33.49 18.83
C PHE A 382 9.38 -34.02 18.26
N GLU A 383 8.30 -33.98 19.03
CA GLU A 383 6.98 -34.45 18.64
C GLU A 383 6.50 -33.78 17.36
N ASN A 384 6.75 -32.49 17.24
CA ASN A 384 6.51 -31.70 16.05
C ASN A 384 7.82 -31.03 15.60
N LEU A 385 8.24 -31.26 14.37
CA LEU A 385 9.42 -30.61 13.82
C LEU A 385 9.33 -29.07 13.79
N ARG A 386 8.10 -28.52 13.83
CA ARG A 386 7.94 -27.07 13.98
C ARG A 386 8.52 -26.56 15.30
N ASP A 387 8.43 -27.34 16.37
CA ASP A 387 8.96 -26.95 17.68
C ASP A 387 10.47 -26.92 17.65
N TRP A 388 11.11 -27.89 16.97
CA TRP A 388 12.55 -27.86 16.73
C TRP A 388 13.00 -26.60 15.98
N PHE A 389 12.34 -26.25 14.86
CA PHE A 389 12.67 -25.04 14.13
C PHE A 389 12.41 -23.78 14.97
N LYS A 390 11.32 -23.72 15.71
CA LYS A 390 11.04 -22.61 16.63
C LYS A 390 12.14 -22.47 17.68
N SER A 391 12.60 -23.59 18.27
CA SER A 391 13.74 -23.60 19.21
C SER A 391 15.01 -23.00 18.57
N LEU A 392 15.34 -23.41 17.33
CA LEU A 392 16.46 -22.83 16.62
C LEU A 392 16.34 -21.32 16.46
N TYR A 393 15.15 -20.83 16.12
CA TYR A 393 14.93 -19.40 15.93
C TYR A 393 15.01 -18.64 17.26
N GLU A 394 14.37 -19.11 18.31
CA GLU A 394 14.38 -18.44 19.62
C GLU A 394 15.77 -18.43 20.26
N ILE A 395 16.52 -19.52 20.11
CA ILE A 395 17.84 -19.68 20.73
C ILE A 395 18.93 -18.96 19.93
N LEU A 396 18.95 -19.12 18.59
CA LEU A 396 20.03 -18.62 17.74
C LEU A 396 19.76 -17.22 17.17
N LEU A 397 18.49 -16.89 16.94
CA LEU A 397 18.10 -15.63 16.27
C LEU A 397 17.40 -14.65 17.21
N GLY A 398 16.89 -15.11 18.36
CA GLY A 398 16.11 -14.29 19.29
C GLY A 398 14.72 -13.93 18.75
N GLN A 399 14.13 -14.76 17.88
CA GLN A 399 12.85 -14.56 17.21
C GLN A 399 12.03 -15.85 17.26
N SER A 400 10.69 -15.74 17.17
CA SER A 400 9.80 -16.93 17.16
C SER A 400 9.68 -17.61 15.79
N GLU A 401 10.08 -16.92 14.74
CA GLU A 401 10.04 -17.37 13.35
C GLU A 401 11.37 -17.04 12.66
N GLY A 402 11.69 -17.73 11.58
CA GLY A 402 12.93 -17.51 10.87
C GLY A 402 12.97 -18.18 9.49
N PRO A 403 14.13 -18.13 8.81
CA PRO A 403 14.31 -18.61 7.45
C PRO A 403 14.36 -20.14 7.39
N ARG A 404 14.33 -20.66 6.16
CA ARG A 404 14.73 -22.06 5.92
C ARG A 404 16.18 -22.25 6.36
N MET A 405 16.39 -23.03 7.41
CA MET A 405 17.71 -23.16 8.07
C MET A 405 18.84 -23.61 7.13
N GLY A 406 18.55 -24.51 6.18
CA GLY A 406 19.53 -24.92 5.19
C GLY A 406 20.05 -23.76 4.34
N SER A 407 19.16 -22.89 3.86
CA SER A 407 19.53 -21.70 3.08
C SER A 407 20.26 -20.67 3.94
N PHE A 408 19.80 -20.49 5.18
CA PHE A 408 20.44 -19.59 6.13
C PHE A 408 21.89 -20.03 6.45
N ILE A 409 22.09 -21.30 6.83
CA ILE A 409 23.42 -21.85 7.17
C ILE A 409 24.36 -21.82 5.95
N SER A 410 23.84 -22.10 4.75
CA SER A 410 24.60 -22.00 3.51
C SER A 410 25.12 -20.58 3.25
N LEU A 411 24.29 -19.56 3.47
CA LEU A 411 24.66 -18.14 3.27
C LEU A 411 25.54 -17.61 4.41
N TYR A 412 25.18 -17.89 5.67
CA TYR A 412 25.91 -17.43 6.85
C TYR A 412 27.25 -18.12 7.00
N GLY A 413 27.32 -19.39 6.65
CA GLY A 413 28.49 -20.24 6.71
C GLY A 413 28.42 -21.31 7.79
N ILE A 414 28.88 -22.50 7.47
CA ILE A 414 28.93 -23.66 8.39
C ILE A 414 29.74 -23.35 9.64
N LYS A 415 30.92 -22.73 9.47
CA LYS A 415 31.82 -22.38 10.58
C LYS A 415 31.21 -21.32 11.47
N GLU A 416 30.63 -20.29 10.86
CA GLU A 416 29.98 -19.19 11.54
C GLU A 416 28.75 -19.69 12.32
N THR A 417 27.95 -20.60 11.73
CA THR A 417 26.80 -21.23 12.41
C THR A 417 27.24 -22.08 13.60
N LYS A 418 28.32 -22.83 13.45
CA LYS A 418 28.88 -23.57 14.59
C LYS A 418 29.25 -22.65 15.74
N ASN A 419 29.96 -21.56 15.45
CA ASN A 419 30.35 -20.58 16.48
C ASN A 419 29.09 -19.97 17.15
N LEU A 420 28.05 -19.67 16.37
CA LEU A 420 26.78 -19.17 16.88
C LEU A 420 26.09 -20.17 17.82
N ILE A 421 26.10 -21.48 17.47
CA ILE A 421 25.58 -22.53 18.34
C ILE A 421 26.41 -22.62 19.62
N ASP A 422 27.74 -22.61 19.53
CA ASP A 422 28.61 -22.67 20.69
C ASP A 422 28.39 -21.46 21.64
N ASP A 423 28.21 -20.25 21.10
CA ASP A 423 27.91 -19.05 21.87
C ASP A 423 26.53 -19.12 22.52
N ALA A 424 25.53 -19.68 21.83
CA ALA A 424 24.21 -19.92 22.39
C ALA A 424 24.26 -20.90 23.58
N LEU A 425 24.97 -22.01 23.43
CA LEU A 425 25.16 -23.01 24.48
C LEU A 425 25.93 -22.48 25.71
N LEU A 426 26.77 -21.46 25.52
CA LEU A 426 27.46 -20.74 26.58
C LEU A 426 26.64 -19.57 27.18
N GLY A 427 25.45 -19.31 26.68
CA GLY A 427 24.59 -18.22 27.13
C GLY A 427 25.09 -16.81 26.75
N LYS A 428 25.95 -16.69 25.73
CA LYS A 428 26.54 -15.42 25.30
C LYS A 428 25.62 -14.57 24.40
N LEU A 429 24.53 -15.16 23.86
CA LEU A 429 23.60 -14.44 22.97
C LEU A 429 22.50 -13.67 23.70
N LYS A 430 22.54 -13.61 25.04
CA LYS A 430 21.56 -12.90 25.86
C LYS A 430 21.76 -11.41 25.87
#